data_44e6f00cf67c2422efa034a3763e33f1
#
_entry.id   44e6f00cf67c2422efa034a3763e33f1
#
_cell.length_a   1.000
_cell.length_b   1.000
_cell.length_c   1.000
_cell.angle_alpha   90.00
_cell.angle_beta   90.00
_cell.angle_gamma   90.00
#
_symmetry.space_group_name_H-M   'P 1'
#
loop_
_entity.id
_entity.type
_entity.pdbx_description
1 polymer ?
#
loop_
_entity_poly.entity_id
_entity_poly.type
_entity_poly.pdbx_seq_one_letter_code
_entity_poly.pdbx_strand_id
1 'polypeptide(L)'
;DRLYNFDMNNEDKGDPLAKYITVKSKGTREKGRSNDIIGYSDSIYVEHIKDDFSCDVYMAIENYNRILYRDTTVIARGTVNPLRFLDYSFASKQLSDSAFLPKPEAQLRDSKGEVNLKFPVGKAVFDSSDPQNAEEIEKLSAQIETISQSKGATLNSLELRGQSSPEGKYRQNLTLAKERMDYALGFLKKALPRGMTNGMEFKSHANVVPWKEVADMMRRDSLTDQAASIERIIDRQKNIDMQGQAVRKLPYYKKLIAKNYLPHLRRVEYTLHYNIYRTLTADE
;
A
#
# COMPACT_ATOMS: atom_id res chain seq x y z
N ASP A 1 -18.20 -12.58 -40.33
CA ASP A 1 -18.29 -11.10 -40.37
C ASP A 1 -18.30 -10.43 -39.01
N ARG A 2 -18.92 -11.00 -37.96
CA ARG A 2 -18.89 -10.42 -36.62
C ARG A 2 -17.50 -10.49 -35.97
N LEU A 3 -16.81 -11.63 -36.07
CA LEU A 3 -15.43 -11.79 -35.60
C LEU A 3 -14.46 -10.95 -36.42
N TYR A 4 -14.65 -10.89 -37.72
CA TYR A 4 -13.81 -10.10 -38.62
C TYR A 4 -13.98 -8.59 -38.38
N ASN A 5 -15.21 -8.13 -38.19
CA ASN A 5 -15.46 -6.74 -37.82
C ASN A 5 -15.04 -6.38 -36.40
N PHE A 6 -15.00 -7.35 -35.51
CA PHE A 6 -14.49 -7.19 -34.16
C PHE A 6 -12.99 -6.87 -34.15
N ASP A 7 -12.21 -7.58 -35.00
CA ASP A 7 -10.75 -7.38 -35.06
C ASP A 7 -10.34 -6.09 -35.79
N MET A 8 -11.15 -5.60 -36.69
CA MET A 8 -10.78 -4.48 -37.58
C MET A 8 -11.27 -3.11 -37.08
N ASN A 9 -12.35 -3.08 -36.31
CA ASN A 9 -12.97 -1.83 -35.84
C ASN A 9 -13.06 -1.79 -34.31
N ASN A 10 -11.97 -1.96 -33.64
CA ASN A 10 -11.87 -1.93 -32.17
C ASN A 10 -12.33 -0.58 -31.54
N GLU A 11 -13.13 0.19 -32.26
CA GLU A 11 -13.78 1.43 -31.81
C GLU A 11 -15.20 1.24 -31.31
N ASP A 12 -15.75 0.02 -31.39
CA ASP A 12 -17.07 -0.28 -30.82
C ASP A 12 -16.99 -0.34 -29.30
N LYS A 13 -17.30 0.79 -28.69
CA LYS A 13 -17.28 1.08 -27.25
C LYS A 13 -18.24 0.23 -26.41
N GLY A 14 -18.78 -0.86 -26.96
CA GLY A 14 -19.83 -1.67 -26.37
C GLY A 14 -19.50 -3.14 -26.11
N ASP A 15 -18.36 -3.67 -26.57
CA ASP A 15 -18.03 -5.07 -26.33
C ASP A 15 -17.37 -5.26 -24.96
N PRO A 16 -18.03 -6.00 -24.05
CA PRO A 16 -17.49 -6.24 -22.70
C PRO A 16 -16.18 -7.04 -22.69
N LEU A 17 -15.87 -7.77 -23.79
CA LEU A 17 -14.66 -8.57 -23.90
C LEU A 17 -13.48 -7.81 -24.50
N ALA A 18 -13.70 -6.66 -25.14
CA ALA A 18 -12.64 -5.88 -25.80
C ALA A 18 -11.48 -5.50 -24.87
N LYS A 19 -11.75 -5.32 -23.59
CA LYS A 19 -10.72 -4.99 -22.59
C LYS A 19 -9.80 -6.17 -22.23
N TYR A 20 -10.20 -7.39 -22.54
CA TYR A 20 -9.45 -8.62 -22.21
C TYR A 20 -8.72 -9.21 -23.41
N ILE A 21 -9.07 -8.79 -24.63
CA ILE A 21 -8.52 -9.33 -25.86
C ILE A 21 -7.48 -8.37 -26.43
N THR A 22 -6.28 -8.87 -26.68
CA THR A 22 -5.22 -8.13 -27.34
C THR A 22 -4.80 -8.87 -28.60
N VAL A 23 -4.95 -8.23 -29.77
CA VAL A 23 -4.45 -8.76 -31.04
C VAL A 23 -3.08 -8.17 -31.33
N LYS A 24 -2.05 -9.00 -31.43
CA LYS A 24 -0.70 -8.59 -31.85
C LYS A 24 -0.47 -9.08 -33.27
N SER A 25 -0.48 -8.16 -34.23
CA SER A 25 -0.07 -8.46 -35.60
C SER A 25 1.44 -8.50 -35.70
N LYS A 26 1.99 -9.65 -36.12
CA LYS A 26 3.41 -9.76 -36.54
C LYS A 26 3.47 -9.49 -38.04
N GLY A 27 3.77 -8.28 -38.38
CA GLY A 27 3.72 -7.64 -39.68
C GLY A 27 4.51 -8.23 -40.86
N THR A 28 4.37 -9.51 -41.19
CA THR A 28 4.78 -10.05 -42.50
C THR A 28 3.70 -11.03 -42.97
N ARG A 29 2.88 -10.56 -43.89
CA ARG A 29 1.92 -11.43 -44.61
C ARG A 29 2.71 -12.29 -45.58
N GLU A 30 3.07 -13.49 -45.18
CA GLU A 30 3.28 -14.55 -46.15
C GLU A 30 1.93 -14.95 -46.74
N LYS A 31 1.90 -15.16 -48.08
CA LYS A 31 0.71 -15.45 -48.86
C LYS A 31 -0.31 -16.33 -48.13
N GLY A 32 -1.38 -15.74 -47.65
CA GLY A 32 -2.58 -16.46 -47.19
C GLY A 32 -2.59 -16.97 -45.76
N ARG A 33 -1.62 -16.63 -44.92
CA ARG A 33 -1.64 -16.93 -43.48
C ARG A 33 -1.56 -15.65 -42.64
N SER A 34 -2.57 -15.43 -41.82
CA SER A 34 -2.51 -14.42 -40.77
C SER A 34 -1.62 -14.93 -39.64
N ASN A 35 -0.58 -14.18 -39.30
CA ASN A 35 0.28 -14.45 -38.16
C ASN A 35 -0.17 -13.64 -36.92
N ASP A 36 -1.44 -13.33 -36.84
CA ASP A 36 -1.98 -12.56 -35.72
C ASP A 36 -2.06 -13.45 -34.47
N ILE A 37 -1.54 -12.94 -33.37
CA ILE A 37 -1.61 -13.58 -32.07
C ILE A 37 -2.70 -12.87 -31.28
N ILE A 38 -3.74 -13.58 -30.94
CA ILE A 38 -4.80 -13.11 -30.06
C ILE A 38 -4.38 -13.41 -28.62
N GLY A 39 -4.21 -12.38 -27.83
CA GLY A 39 -3.97 -12.51 -26.39
C GLY A 39 -5.26 -12.26 -25.61
N TYR A 40 -5.57 -13.14 -24.69
CA TYR A 40 -6.65 -12.98 -23.74
C TYR A 40 -6.10 -13.00 -22.32
N SER A 41 -6.55 -12.09 -21.47
CA SER A 41 -6.17 -12.04 -20.06
C SER A 41 -7.41 -11.71 -19.23
N ASP A 42 -7.71 -12.57 -18.28
CA ASP A 42 -8.80 -12.36 -17.33
C ASP A 42 -8.42 -12.97 -15.97
N SER A 43 -9.18 -12.64 -14.93
CA SER A 43 -8.98 -13.17 -13.58
C SER A 43 -10.33 -13.53 -12.96
N ILE A 44 -10.39 -14.71 -12.38
CA ILE A 44 -11.57 -15.23 -11.69
C ILE A 44 -11.23 -15.42 -10.22
N TYR A 45 -12.10 -14.92 -9.35
CA TYR A 45 -11.98 -15.18 -7.92
C TYR A 45 -12.49 -16.59 -7.61
N VAL A 46 -11.65 -17.38 -6.92
CA VAL A 46 -12.00 -18.75 -6.48
C VAL A 46 -12.27 -18.73 -4.98
N GLU A 47 -13.51 -18.98 -4.58
CA GLU A 47 -13.95 -18.90 -3.17
C GLU A 47 -13.46 -20.08 -2.33
N HIS A 48 -13.27 -21.25 -2.92
CA HIS A 48 -12.95 -22.48 -2.20
C HIS A 48 -11.55 -23.00 -2.54
N ILE A 49 -10.66 -23.02 -1.54
CA ILE A 49 -9.27 -23.46 -1.65
C ILE A 49 -9.12 -24.91 -2.14
N LYS A 50 -10.19 -25.72 -2.04
CA LYS A 50 -10.15 -27.15 -2.42
C LYS A 50 -10.62 -27.42 -3.84
N ASP A 51 -11.03 -26.41 -4.57
CA ASP A 51 -11.60 -26.57 -5.89
C ASP A 51 -10.54 -26.82 -6.95
N ASP A 52 -10.84 -27.76 -7.82
CA ASP A 52 -10.10 -27.95 -9.06
C ASP A 52 -10.73 -27.08 -10.14
N PHE A 53 -9.92 -26.59 -11.03
CA PHE A 53 -10.40 -25.84 -12.18
C PHE A 53 -9.76 -26.33 -13.47
N SER A 54 -10.49 -26.21 -14.55
CA SER A 54 -9.98 -26.33 -15.92
C SER A 54 -10.27 -25.04 -16.67
N CYS A 55 -9.37 -24.69 -17.54
CA CYS A 55 -9.57 -23.62 -18.50
C CYS A 55 -9.70 -24.24 -19.88
N ASP A 56 -10.86 -24.10 -20.48
CA ASP A 56 -11.20 -24.67 -21.76
C ASP A 56 -11.39 -23.55 -22.78
N VAL A 57 -10.77 -23.70 -23.93
CA VAL A 57 -11.02 -22.79 -25.07
C VAL A 57 -12.05 -23.41 -25.97
N TYR A 58 -13.16 -22.74 -26.13
CA TYR A 58 -14.17 -23.05 -27.11
C TYR A 58 -13.97 -22.17 -28.36
N MET A 59 -13.77 -22.82 -29.50
CA MET A 59 -13.61 -22.18 -30.78
C MET A 59 -14.78 -22.55 -31.68
N ALA A 60 -15.38 -21.58 -32.30
CA ALA A 60 -16.40 -21.77 -33.32
C ALA A 60 -16.09 -20.93 -34.56
N ILE A 61 -16.15 -21.54 -35.74
CA ILE A 61 -16.06 -20.86 -37.01
C ILE A 61 -17.47 -20.77 -37.58
N GLU A 62 -17.94 -19.53 -37.76
CA GLU A 62 -19.30 -19.28 -38.25
C GLU A 62 -19.26 -18.57 -39.58
N ASN A 63 -20.22 -18.92 -40.45
CA ASN A 63 -20.49 -18.23 -41.71
C ASN A 63 -21.97 -18.01 -41.83
N TYR A 64 -22.43 -16.74 -41.90
CA TYR A 64 -23.82 -16.34 -42.01
C TYR A 64 -24.77 -17.10 -41.07
N ASN A 65 -24.52 -17.06 -39.79
CA ASN A 65 -25.26 -17.78 -38.72
C ASN A 65 -25.24 -19.32 -38.81
N ARG A 66 -24.40 -19.88 -39.63
CA ARG A 66 -24.18 -21.33 -39.70
C ARG A 66 -22.81 -21.65 -39.15
N ILE A 67 -22.79 -22.47 -38.10
CA ILE A 67 -21.53 -22.95 -37.52
C ILE A 67 -20.95 -24.00 -38.45
N LEU A 68 -19.75 -23.74 -38.96
CA LEU A 68 -19.02 -24.65 -39.86
C LEU A 68 -18.11 -25.59 -39.10
N TYR A 69 -17.57 -25.12 -37.98
CA TYR A 69 -16.61 -25.92 -37.18
C TYR A 69 -16.77 -25.53 -35.72
N ARG A 70 -16.61 -26.52 -34.85
CA ARG A 70 -16.52 -26.35 -33.40
C ARG A 70 -15.40 -27.18 -32.85
N ASP A 71 -14.66 -26.63 -31.92
CA ASP A 71 -13.65 -27.35 -31.17
C ASP A 71 -13.62 -26.84 -29.73
N THR A 72 -13.27 -27.77 -28.81
CA THR A 72 -13.09 -27.41 -27.40
C THR A 72 -11.82 -28.07 -26.94
N THR A 73 -10.86 -27.26 -26.56
CA THR A 73 -9.54 -27.74 -26.12
C THR A 73 -9.27 -27.26 -24.69
N VAL A 74 -8.94 -28.20 -23.81
CA VAL A 74 -8.48 -27.89 -22.47
C VAL A 74 -7.06 -27.31 -22.55
N ILE A 75 -6.87 -26.08 -22.19
CA ILE A 75 -5.56 -25.39 -22.25
C ILE A 75 -4.80 -25.41 -20.94
N ALA A 76 -5.52 -25.47 -19.82
CA ALA A 76 -4.91 -25.55 -18.50
C ALA A 76 -5.79 -26.30 -17.51
N ARG A 77 -5.16 -26.96 -16.56
CA ARG A 77 -5.81 -27.52 -15.38
C ARG A 77 -5.02 -27.11 -14.15
N GLY A 78 -5.70 -26.84 -13.08
CA GLY A 78 -5.07 -26.42 -11.84
C GLY A 78 -5.93 -26.71 -10.62
N THR A 79 -5.34 -26.52 -9.48
CA THR A 79 -6.03 -26.57 -8.21
C THR A 79 -5.53 -25.41 -7.33
N VAL A 80 -6.40 -24.87 -6.52
CA VAL A 80 -6.05 -23.87 -5.51
C VAL A 80 -5.40 -24.53 -4.29
N ASN A 81 -5.57 -25.85 -4.14
CA ASN A 81 -4.96 -26.59 -3.05
C ASN A 81 -3.55 -27.08 -3.42
N PRO A 82 -2.48 -26.38 -2.99
CA PRO A 82 -1.11 -26.77 -3.30
C PRO A 82 -0.72 -28.14 -2.72
N LEU A 83 -1.42 -28.58 -1.67
CA LEU A 83 -1.15 -29.88 -1.04
C LEU A 83 -1.60 -31.07 -1.87
N ARG A 84 -2.46 -30.86 -2.87
CA ARG A 84 -2.92 -31.95 -3.75
C ARG A 84 -1.82 -32.50 -4.66
N PHE A 85 -0.77 -31.70 -4.91
CA PHE A 85 0.38 -32.17 -5.69
C PHE A 85 1.40 -32.93 -4.84
N LEU A 86 1.21 -32.96 -3.51
CA LEU A 86 2.01 -33.81 -2.66
C LEU A 86 1.51 -35.24 -2.82
N ASP A 87 2.35 -36.09 -3.35
CA ASP A 87 2.09 -37.53 -3.38
C ASP A 87 2.27 -38.06 -1.95
N TYR A 88 1.15 -38.36 -1.28
CA TYR A 88 1.13 -38.92 0.06
C TYR A 88 1.53 -40.40 0.09
N SER A 89 1.98 -40.99 -1.03
CA SER A 89 2.47 -42.35 -1.12
C SER A 89 3.82 -42.57 -0.42
N PHE A 90 4.40 -41.51 0.16
CA PHE A 90 5.62 -41.63 0.95
C PHE A 90 5.42 -42.54 2.15
N ALA A 91 6.25 -43.57 2.24
CA ALA A 91 6.30 -44.38 3.44
C ALA A 91 6.61 -43.50 4.64
N SER A 92 5.96 -43.75 5.78
CA SER A 92 6.10 -42.95 7.01
C SER A 92 7.56 -42.73 7.49
N LYS A 93 8.47 -43.62 7.07
CA LYS A 93 9.91 -43.47 7.27
C LYS A 93 10.55 -42.31 6.50
N GLN A 94 10.03 -41.96 5.34
CA GLN A 94 10.53 -40.85 4.53
C GLN A 94 10.04 -39.48 5.05
N LEU A 95 8.86 -39.46 5.67
CA LEU A 95 8.31 -38.24 6.32
C LEU A 95 9.08 -37.89 7.59
N SER A 96 9.82 -38.83 8.20
CA SER A 96 10.68 -38.52 9.34
C SER A 96 12.05 -37.97 8.97
N ASP A 97 12.37 -37.89 7.68
CA ASP A 97 13.61 -37.27 7.22
C ASP A 97 13.55 -35.76 7.39
N SER A 98 14.56 -35.21 8.04
CA SER A 98 14.69 -33.74 8.27
C SER A 98 14.64 -32.91 6.97
N ALA A 99 14.89 -33.55 5.81
CA ALA A 99 14.76 -32.91 4.51
C ALA A 99 13.31 -32.50 4.14
N PHE A 100 12.31 -33.16 4.76
CA PHE A 100 10.89 -32.87 4.56
C PHE A 100 10.27 -32.00 5.64
N LEU A 101 11.03 -31.62 6.65
CA LEU A 101 10.54 -30.64 7.63
C LEU A 101 10.25 -29.33 6.90
N PRO A 102 9.07 -28.76 7.12
CA PRO A 102 8.73 -27.48 6.50
C PRO A 102 9.82 -26.47 6.86
N LYS A 103 10.40 -25.87 5.81
CA LYS A 103 11.36 -24.78 6.01
C LYS A 103 10.62 -23.63 6.66
N PRO A 104 11.23 -22.96 7.65
CA PRO A 104 10.60 -21.81 8.25
C PRO A 104 10.30 -20.79 7.15
N GLU A 105 9.02 -20.46 6.97
CA GLU A 105 8.62 -19.43 6.05
C GLU A 105 8.84 -18.05 6.67
N ALA A 106 9.49 -17.18 5.90
CA ALA A 106 9.62 -15.79 6.28
C ALA A 106 8.29 -15.09 6.02
N GLN A 107 7.60 -14.68 7.07
CA GLN A 107 6.42 -13.84 6.94
C GLN A 107 6.81 -12.37 7.08
N LEU A 108 6.48 -11.58 6.06
CA LEU A 108 6.62 -10.13 6.15
C LEU A 108 5.50 -9.60 7.05
N ARG A 109 5.87 -8.90 8.11
CA ARG A 109 4.92 -8.20 8.99
C ARG A 109 5.27 -6.72 9.03
N ASP A 110 4.23 -5.91 9.01
CA ASP A 110 4.34 -4.47 9.14
C ASP A 110 3.81 -4.04 10.50
N SER A 111 4.61 -3.29 11.23
CA SER A 111 4.15 -2.58 12.41
C SER A 111 4.11 -1.09 12.10
N LYS A 112 2.96 -0.47 12.32
CA LYS A 112 2.76 0.97 12.17
C LYS A 112 2.58 1.60 13.53
N GLY A 113 3.21 2.74 13.70
CA GLY A 113 3.00 3.54 14.89
C GLY A 113 3.13 5.02 14.56
N GLU A 114 2.53 5.84 15.39
CA GLU A 114 2.68 7.29 15.33
C GLU A 114 3.53 7.73 16.49
N VAL A 115 4.55 8.53 16.20
CA VAL A 115 5.31 9.24 17.22
C VAL A 115 4.81 10.67 17.25
N ASN A 116 3.97 10.97 18.22
CA ASN A 116 3.40 12.31 18.40
C ASN A 116 4.35 13.17 19.23
N LEU A 117 5.57 13.35 18.72
CA LEU A 117 6.55 14.20 19.40
C LEU A 117 6.13 15.66 19.33
N LYS A 118 6.07 16.31 20.48
CA LYS A 118 5.87 17.75 20.58
C LYS A 118 7.13 18.50 20.17
N PHE A 119 6.98 19.26 19.10
CA PHE A 119 8.02 20.20 18.70
C PHE A 119 7.61 21.62 19.09
N PRO A 120 8.52 22.40 19.66
CA PRO A 120 8.29 23.83 19.88
C PRO A 120 7.98 24.52 18.54
N VAL A 121 7.19 25.60 18.60
CA VAL A 121 6.82 26.36 17.40
C VAL A 121 8.08 26.84 16.68
N GLY A 122 8.18 26.54 15.39
CA GLY A 122 9.33 26.94 14.55
C GLY A 122 10.64 26.21 14.82
N LYS A 123 10.68 25.20 15.69
CA LYS A 123 11.89 24.41 15.97
C LYS A 123 11.76 22.97 15.43
N ALA A 124 12.89 22.43 15.03
CA ALA A 124 13.01 21.05 14.54
C ALA A 124 13.49 20.07 15.61
N VAL A 125 13.87 20.55 16.77
CA VAL A 125 14.36 19.76 17.92
C VAL A 125 13.24 19.66 18.93
N PHE A 126 12.95 18.48 19.40
CA PHE A 126 12.00 18.25 20.50
C PHE A 126 12.74 18.11 21.83
N ASP A 127 12.03 18.37 22.92
CA ASP A 127 12.53 18.12 24.25
C ASP A 127 12.18 16.67 24.67
N SER A 128 13.20 15.84 24.85
CA SER A 128 13.04 14.44 25.29
C SER A 128 12.61 14.32 26.76
N SER A 129 12.75 15.39 27.55
CA SER A 129 12.30 15.43 28.95
C SER A 129 10.81 15.82 29.10
N ASP A 130 10.15 16.27 28.03
CA ASP A 130 8.70 16.47 28.04
C ASP A 130 8.01 15.12 28.28
N PRO A 131 7.12 15.02 29.30
CA PRO A 131 6.49 13.74 29.65
C PRO A 131 5.79 13.05 28.50
N GLN A 132 5.17 13.80 27.60
CA GLN A 132 4.47 13.25 26.44
C GLN A 132 5.48 12.68 25.42
N ASN A 133 6.59 13.38 25.18
CA ASN A 133 7.64 12.90 24.30
C ASN A 133 8.33 11.66 24.87
N ALA A 134 8.57 11.63 26.19
CA ALA A 134 9.15 10.49 26.87
C ALA A 134 8.27 9.23 26.74
N GLU A 135 6.96 9.35 26.95
CA GLU A 135 6.00 8.26 26.79
C GLU A 135 5.97 7.71 25.35
N GLU A 136 5.97 8.58 24.36
CA GLU A 136 5.99 8.18 22.95
C GLU A 136 7.29 7.49 22.55
N ILE A 137 8.42 7.95 23.08
CA ILE A 137 9.73 7.32 22.88
C ILE A 137 9.78 5.94 23.54
N GLU A 138 9.24 5.80 24.76
CA GLU A 138 9.18 4.52 25.46
C GLU A 138 8.32 3.51 24.70
N LYS A 139 7.13 3.89 24.22
CA LYS A 139 6.29 3.04 23.39
C LYS A 139 7.04 2.51 22.16
N LEU A 140 7.74 3.39 21.46
CA LEU A 140 8.53 3.02 20.30
C LEU A 140 9.67 2.06 20.65
N SER A 141 10.39 2.35 21.73
CA SER A 141 11.49 1.51 22.21
C SER A 141 10.99 0.11 22.58
N ALA A 142 9.84 0.02 23.26
CA ALA A 142 9.21 -1.26 23.61
C ALA A 142 8.80 -2.06 22.36
N GLN A 143 8.30 -1.40 21.30
CA GLN A 143 7.99 -2.07 20.03
C GLN A 143 9.25 -2.63 19.36
N ILE A 144 10.31 -1.82 19.29
CA ILE A 144 11.59 -2.25 18.70
C ILE A 144 12.17 -3.43 19.50
N GLU A 145 12.10 -3.36 20.81
CA GLU A 145 12.57 -4.44 21.69
C GLU A 145 11.76 -5.73 21.47
N THR A 146 10.44 -5.65 21.40
CA THR A 146 9.57 -6.79 21.11
C THR A 146 9.93 -7.46 19.78
N ILE A 147 10.19 -6.66 18.74
CA ILE A 147 10.61 -7.17 17.44
C ILE A 147 11.99 -7.83 17.57
N SER A 148 12.92 -7.21 18.31
CA SER A 148 14.28 -7.69 18.48
C SER A 148 14.38 -9.01 19.27
N GLN A 149 13.46 -9.21 20.21
CA GLN A 149 13.38 -10.44 21.01
C GLN A 149 12.71 -11.59 20.26
N SER A 150 11.99 -11.30 19.16
CA SER A 150 11.38 -12.34 18.34
C SER A 150 12.46 -13.12 17.59
N LYS A 151 12.56 -14.43 17.87
CA LYS A 151 13.56 -15.30 17.25
C LYS A 151 13.47 -15.23 15.73
N GLY A 152 14.58 -14.86 15.09
CA GLY A 152 14.67 -14.79 13.64
C GLY A 152 14.03 -13.56 12.99
N ALA A 153 13.62 -12.57 13.77
CA ALA A 153 13.14 -11.32 13.21
C ALA A 153 14.30 -10.51 12.60
N THR A 154 14.10 -10.03 11.38
CA THR A 154 15.01 -9.10 10.71
C THR A 154 14.25 -7.84 10.35
N LEU A 155 14.79 -6.67 10.73
CA LEU A 155 14.25 -5.38 10.30
C LEU A 155 14.73 -5.08 8.89
N ASN A 156 13.79 -4.92 7.96
CA ASN A 156 14.08 -4.66 6.55
C ASN A 156 14.14 -3.17 6.25
N SER A 157 13.11 -2.44 6.67
CA SER A 157 13.05 -1.00 6.45
C SER A 157 12.30 -0.25 7.54
N LEU A 158 12.69 1.00 7.72
CA LEU A 158 11.99 1.99 8.53
C LEU A 158 11.58 3.14 7.63
N GLU A 159 10.28 3.35 7.50
CA GLU A 159 9.71 4.49 6.80
C GLU A 159 9.25 5.54 7.81
N LEU A 160 9.70 6.79 7.62
CA LEU A 160 9.26 7.93 8.41
C LEU A 160 8.52 8.94 7.54
N ARG A 161 7.40 9.44 8.06
CA ARG A 161 6.62 10.53 7.46
C ARG A 161 6.56 11.71 8.42
N GLY A 162 7.32 12.75 8.09
CA GLY A 162 7.25 14.02 8.82
C GLY A 162 6.10 14.87 8.32
N GLN A 163 5.24 15.31 9.23
CA GLN A 163 4.11 16.18 8.91
C GLN A 163 4.25 17.53 9.58
N SER A 164 3.84 18.60 8.88
CA SER A 164 3.73 19.94 9.43
C SER A 164 2.34 20.53 9.19
N SER A 165 1.91 21.39 10.10
CA SER A 165 0.65 22.12 9.98
C SER A 165 0.69 23.16 8.85
N PRO A 166 -0.47 23.47 8.21
CA PRO A 166 -0.53 24.37 7.06
C PRO A 166 -0.52 25.86 7.41
N GLU A 167 -0.22 26.23 8.63
CA GLU A 167 -0.39 27.60 9.15
C GLU A 167 0.66 28.62 8.70
N GLY A 168 1.79 28.20 8.16
CA GLY A 168 2.86 29.07 7.68
C GLY A 168 2.91 29.15 6.15
N LYS A 169 4.04 29.65 5.63
CA LYS A 169 4.34 29.51 4.21
C LYS A 169 4.64 28.07 3.90
N TYR A 170 4.06 27.54 2.83
CA TYR A 170 4.20 26.13 2.44
C TYR A 170 5.67 25.66 2.38
N ARG A 171 6.54 26.45 1.73
CA ARG A 171 7.97 26.12 1.65
C ARG A 171 8.65 26.02 3.01
N GLN A 172 8.35 26.96 3.91
CA GLN A 172 8.94 26.98 5.26
C GLN A 172 8.44 25.80 6.08
N ASN A 173 7.15 25.48 5.98
CA ASN A 173 6.57 24.33 6.67
C ASN A 173 7.10 23.01 6.14
N LEU A 174 7.33 22.90 4.83
CA LEU A 174 7.92 21.69 4.23
C LEU A 174 9.39 21.51 4.68
N THR A 175 10.17 22.60 4.75
CA THR A 175 11.54 22.55 5.28
C THR A 175 11.52 22.11 6.74
N LEU A 176 10.66 22.70 7.55
CA LEU A 176 10.54 22.35 8.96
C LEU A 176 10.07 20.88 9.16
N ALA A 177 9.18 20.38 8.31
CA ALA A 177 8.78 18.98 8.34
C ALA A 177 9.95 18.03 8.04
N LYS A 178 10.80 18.39 7.06
CA LYS A 178 12.03 17.64 6.75
C LYS A 178 13.00 17.64 7.92
N GLU A 179 13.31 18.80 8.47
CA GLU A 179 14.23 18.92 9.60
C GLU A 179 13.76 18.12 10.82
N ARG A 180 12.46 18.17 11.13
CA ARG A 180 11.87 17.37 12.22
C ARG A 180 11.99 15.89 11.98
N MET A 181 11.69 15.46 10.77
CA MET A 181 11.81 14.07 10.35
C MET A 181 13.27 13.59 10.43
N ASP A 182 14.23 14.39 9.93
CA ASP A 182 15.64 14.07 9.97
C ASP A 182 16.14 13.97 11.41
N TYR A 183 15.68 14.86 12.28
CA TYR A 183 15.99 14.82 13.71
C TYR A 183 15.42 13.55 14.36
N ALA A 184 14.15 13.22 14.10
CA ALA A 184 13.51 12.01 14.59
C ALA A 184 14.22 10.74 14.08
N LEU A 185 14.59 10.71 12.80
CA LEU A 185 15.35 9.61 12.20
C LEU A 185 16.73 9.44 12.89
N GLY A 186 17.41 10.56 13.14
CA GLY A 186 18.69 10.55 13.84
C GLY A 186 18.58 10.02 15.28
N PHE A 187 17.49 10.37 15.95
CA PHE A 187 17.18 9.85 17.28
C PHE A 187 16.89 8.34 17.26
N LEU A 188 16.03 7.90 16.33
CA LEU A 188 15.68 6.49 16.16
C LEU A 188 16.89 5.61 15.83
N LYS A 189 17.76 6.07 14.92
CA LYS A 189 18.99 5.33 14.59
C LYS A 189 19.89 5.10 15.79
N LYS A 190 19.89 6.01 16.75
CA LYS A 190 20.66 5.87 18.00
C LYS A 190 19.97 4.94 19.01
N ALA A 191 18.64 4.90 19.01
CA ALA A 191 17.84 4.06 19.88
C ALA A 191 17.79 2.60 19.42
N LEU A 192 17.98 2.34 18.12
CA LEU A 192 17.99 0.99 17.56
C LEU A 192 19.21 0.19 18.07
N PRO A 193 19.04 -1.09 18.42
CA PRO A 193 20.15 -1.96 18.84
C PRO A 193 21.24 -2.03 17.77
N ARG A 194 22.50 -2.03 18.23
CA ARG A 194 23.66 -2.18 17.34
C ARG A 194 23.58 -3.51 16.60
N GLY A 195 23.70 -3.46 15.28
CA GLY A 195 23.59 -4.63 14.40
C GLY A 195 22.23 -4.80 13.71
N MET A 196 21.13 -4.28 14.27
CA MET A 196 19.82 -4.29 13.62
C MET A 196 19.72 -3.34 12.43
N THR A 197 20.53 -2.30 12.43
CA THR A 197 20.57 -1.29 11.35
C THR A 197 21.39 -1.75 10.14
N ASN A 198 22.13 -2.86 10.25
CA ASN A 198 22.95 -3.38 9.15
C ASN A 198 22.03 -3.95 8.06
N GLY A 199 22.05 -3.31 6.89
CA GLY A 199 21.20 -3.70 5.76
C GLY A 199 19.77 -3.16 5.79
N MET A 200 19.38 -2.41 6.83
CA MET A 200 18.07 -1.80 6.92
C MET A 200 17.96 -0.57 6.02
N GLU A 201 16.89 -0.51 5.24
CA GLU A 201 16.59 0.63 4.38
C GLU A 201 15.85 1.72 5.18
N PHE A 202 16.30 2.96 5.08
CA PHE A 202 15.62 4.11 5.69
C PHE A 202 14.93 4.93 4.61
N LYS A 203 13.60 4.97 4.67
CA LYS A 203 12.77 5.80 3.80
C LYS A 203 12.24 6.98 4.59
N SER A 204 12.30 8.15 3.99
CA SER A 204 11.84 9.37 4.64
C SER A 204 11.01 10.22 3.70
N HIS A 205 9.84 10.67 4.16
CA HIS A 205 8.95 11.52 3.40
C HIS A 205 8.40 12.64 4.27
N ALA A 206 8.47 13.88 3.79
CA ALA A 206 7.96 15.03 4.51
C ALA A 206 6.86 15.71 3.69
N ASN A 207 5.77 16.08 4.35
CA ASN A 207 4.66 16.79 3.74
C ASN A 207 4.09 17.87 4.64
N VAL A 208 3.40 18.82 4.03
CA VAL A 208 2.55 19.80 4.74
C VAL A 208 1.12 19.28 4.67
N VAL A 209 0.50 19.10 5.81
CA VAL A 209 -0.89 18.63 5.90
C VAL A 209 -1.82 19.67 5.26
N PRO A 210 -2.73 19.26 4.36
CA PRO A 210 -3.65 20.21 3.73
C PRO A 210 -4.72 20.71 4.72
N TRP A 211 -5.27 21.90 4.48
CA TRP A 211 -6.39 22.45 5.28
C TRP A 211 -7.64 21.57 5.26
N LYS A 212 -7.78 20.70 4.25
CA LYS A 212 -8.85 19.73 4.18
C LYS A 212 -8.85 18.78 5.39
N GLU A 213 -7.67 18.32 5.82
CA GLU A 213 -7.55 17.43 6.99
C GLU A 213 -8.06 18.12 8.26
N VAL A 214 -7.79 19.43 8.41
CA VAL A 214 -8.35 20.24 9.53
C VAL A 214 -9.88 20.26 9.47
N ALA A 215 -10.45 20.44 8.28
CA ALA A 215 -11.91 20.42 8.10
C ALA A 215 -12.49 19.05 8.43
N ASP A 216 -11.82 17.97 8.00
CA ASP A 216 -12.25 16.59 8.26
C ASP A 216 -12.18 16.25 9.77
N MET A 217 -11.15 16.71 10.47
CA MET A 217 -11.05 16.58 11.94
C MET A 217 -12.19 17.34 12.65
N MET A 218 -12.45 18.58 12.25
CA MET A 218 -13.55 19.37 12.83
C MET A 218 -14.92 18.73 12.56
N ARG A 219 -15.09 18.10 11.42
CA ARG A 219 -16.31 17.38 11.07
C ARG A 219 -16.52 16.14 11.96
N ARG A 220 -15.45 15.41 12.28
CA ARG A 220 -15.48 14.30 13.26
C ARG A 220 -15.91 14.79 14.65
N ASP A 221 -15.51 15.99 15.03
CA ASP A 221 -15.89 16.62 16.29
C ASP A 221 -17.26 17.33 16.23
N SER A 222 -18.07 17.06 15.20
CA SER A 222 -19.41 17.63 14.99
C SER A 222 -19.42 19.15 14.76
N LEU A 223 -18.30 19.74 14.40
CA LEU A 223 -18.16 21.17 14.07
C LEU A 223 -18.38 21.42 12.56
N THR A 224 -19.55 21.02 12.06
CA THR A 224 -19.84 20.96 10.62
C THR A 224 -19.84 22.34 9.94
N ASP A 225 -20.35 23.38 10.60
CA ASP A 225 -20.41 24.73 10.04
C ASP A 225 -19.02 25.36 9.89
N GLN A 226 -18.16 25.13 10.89
CA GLN A 226 -16.79 25.58 10.90
C GLN A 226 -15.97 24.84 9.83
N ALA A 227 -16.14 23.53 9.72
CA ALA A 227 -15.53 22.71 8.68
C ALA A 227 -15.95 23.17 7.27
N ALA A 228 -17.24 23.38 7.04
CA ALA A 228 -17.76 23.91 5.78
C ALA A 228 -17.21 25.31 5.43
N SER A 229 -16.89 26.11 6.42
CA SER A 229 -16.28 27.43 6.21
C SER A 229 -14.83 27.31 5.71
N ILE A 230 -14.07 26.33 6.22
CA ILE A 230 -12.72 26.04 5.73
C ILE A 230 -12.79 25.47 4.30
N GLU A 231 -13.69 24.55 4.01
CA GLU A 231 -13.88 23.97 2.68
C GLU A 231 -14.20 25.06 1.64
N ARG A 232 -15.10 25.99 1.95
CA ARG A 232 -15.38 27.14 1.08
C ARG A 232 -14.15 28.00 0.80
N ILE A 233 -13.23 28.13 1.75
CA ILE A 233 -11.96 28.81 1.54
C ILE A 233 -11.08 28.00 0.60
N ILE A 234 -10.98 26.68 0.78
CA ILE A 234 -10.19 25.78 -0.07
C ILE A 234 -10.70 25.86 -1.52
N ASP A 235 -12.00 25.81 -1.73
CA ASP A 235 -12.62 25.87 -3.05
C ASP A 235 -12.34 27.20 -3.77
N ARG A 236 -12.33 28.31 -3.03
CA ARG A 236 -12.08 29.64 -3.58
C ARG A 236 -10.60 29.95 -3.83
N GLN A 237 -9.71 29.34 -3.06
CA GLN A 237 -8.27 29.62 -3.08
C GLN A 237 -7.49 28.37 -3.49
N LYS A 238 -6.95 28.35 -4.69
CA LYS A 238 -6.12 27.24 -5.16
C LYS A 238 -4.72 27.20 -4.53
N ASN A 239 -4.23 28.35 -4.07
CA ASN A 239 -2.92 28.48 -3.46
C ASN A 239 -2.99 28.23 -1.96
N ILE A 240 -2.19 27.28 -1.46
CA ILE A 240 -2.15 26.86 -0.04
C ILE A 240 -1.80 28.02 0.89
N ASP A 241 -0.88 28.91 0.50
CA ASP A 241 -0.49 30.05 1.33
C ASP A 241 -1.64 31.06 1.46
N MET A 242 -2.43 31.25 0.39
CA MET A 242 -3.63 32.09 0.41
C MET A 242 -4.75 31.46 1.23
N GLN A 243 -4.91 30.14 1.17
CA GLN A 243 -5.83 29.41 2.05
C GLN A 243 -5.48 29.69 3.52
N GLY A 244 -4.20 29.54 3.90
CA GLY A 244 -3.72 29.79 5.24
C GLY A 244 -3.97 31.25 5.71
N GLN A 245 -3.82 32.23 4.83
CA GLN A 245 -4.13 33.62 5.15
C GLN A 245 -5.63 33.85 5.38
N ALA A 246 -6.49 33.23 4.57
CA ALA A 246 -7.92 33.32 4.70
C ALA A 246 -8.45 32.60 5.96
N VAL A 247 -7.95 31.40 6.24
CA VAL A 247 -8.33 30.64 7.45
C VAL A 247 -7.95 31.39 8.72
N ARG A 248 -6.80 32.06 8.75
CA ARG A 248 -6.39 32.87 9.92
C ARG A 248 -7.32 34.04 10.24
N LYS A 249 -8.11 34.51 9.27
CA LYS A 249 -9.11 35.59 9.46
C LYS A 249 -10.41 35.10 10.10
N LEU A 250 -10.60 33.77 10.21
CA LEU A 250 -11.80 33.22 10.86
C LEU A 250 -11.83 33.59 12.36
N PRO A 251 -12.99 34.00 12.90
CA PRO A 251 -13.09 34.48 14.28
C PRO A 251 -12.71 33.41 15.32
N TYR A 252 -12.88 32.15 14.99
CA TYR A 252 -12.56 31.01 15.85
C TYR A 252 -11.15 30.43 15.61
N TYR A 253 -10.36 31.02 14.70
CA TYR A 253 -9.04 30.47 14.36
C TYR A 253 -8.14 30.28 15.58
N LYS A 254 -7.90 31.36 16.35
CA LYS A 254 -6.97 31.33 17.49
C LYS A 254 -7.43 30.40 18.61
N LYS A 255 -8.73 30.44 18.93
CA LYS A 255 -9.28 29.74 20.09
C LYS A 255 -9.53 28.24 19.78
N LEU A 256 -9.88 27.93 18.56
CA LEU A 256 -10.30 26.58 18.17
C LEU A 256 -9.24 25.92 17.27
N ILE A 257 -8.98 26.46 16.09
CA ILE A 257 -8.13 25.80 15.09
C ILE A 257 -6.68 25.70 15.58
N ALA A 258 -6.10 26.84 15.93
CA ALA A 258 -4.68 26.92 16.30
C ALA A 258 -4.36 26.17 17.60
N LYS A 259 -5.31 26.14 18.54
CA LYS A 259 -5.12 25.50 19.85
C LYS A 259 -5.40 24.01 19.83
N ASN A 260 -6.48 23.59 19.18
CA ASN A 260 -6.98 22.23 19.31
C ASN A 260 -6.63 21.31 18.12
N TYR A 261 -6.48 21.85 16.90
CA TYR A 261 -6.28 21.03 15.71
C TYR A 261 -4.85 21.09 15.15
N LEU A 262 -4.25 22.28 15.03
CA LEU A 262 -2.92 22.40 14.43
C LEU A 262 -1.81 21.64 15.18
N PRO A 263 -1.82 21.52 16.52
CA PRO A 263 -0.81 20.73 17.22
C PRO A 263 -0.81 19.26 16.83
N HIS A 264 -1.98 18.68 16.57
CA HIS A 264 -2.13 17.26 16.17
C HIS A 264 -1.61 16.97 14.75
N LEU A 265 -1.43 17.99 13.92
CA LEU A 265 -0.89 17.85 12.57
C LEU A 265 0.65 17.89 12.52
N ARG A 266 1.30 18.19 13.65
CA ARG A 266 2.76 18.24 13.77
C ARG A 266 3.28 16.93 14.33
N ARG A 267 3.24 15.90 13.51
CA ARG A 267 3.59 14.55 13.93
C ARG A 267 4.60 13.90 12.98
N VAL A 268 5.30 12.94 13.50
CA VAL A 268 6.12 12.04 12.70
C VAL A 268 5.52 10.65 12.83
N GLU A 269 5.06 10.10 11.71
CA GLU A 269 4.59 8.73 11.62
C GLU A 269 5.76 7.83 11.24
N TYR A 270 5.80 6.62 11.76
CA TYR A 270 6.75 5.61 11.35
C TYR A 270 6.07 4.32 10.95
N THR A 271 6.70 3.60 10.03
CA THR A 271 6.32 2.23 9.67
C THR A 271 7.56 1.37 9.71
N LEU A 272 7.52 0.32 10.53
CA LEU A 272 8.57 -0.68 10.62
C LEU A 272 8.16 -1.89 9.78
N HIS A 273 8.99 -2.25 8.80
CA HIS A 273 8.83 -3.47 8.03
C HIS A 273 9.85 -4.49 8.50
N TYR A 274 9.38 -5.65 8.92
CA TYR A 274 10.22 -6.70 9.44
C TYR A 274 9.74 -8.08 9.00
N ASN A 275 10.68 -9.01 8.89
CA ASN A 275 10.40 -10.41 8.65
C ASN A 275 10.47 -11.17 9.97
N ILE A 276 9.51 -12.02 10.22
CA ILE A 276 9.56 -13.02 11.29
C ILE A 276 9.66 -14.40 10.63
N TYR A 277 10.66 -15.16 11.02
CA TYR A 277 10.73 -16.56 10.66
C TYR A 277 9.91 -17.35 11.69
N ARG A 278 8.80 -17.90 11.24
CA ARG A 278 7.97 -18.76 12.04
C ARG A 278 8.26 -20.21 11.66
N THR A 279 8.69 -21.01 12.60
CA THR A 279 8.65 -22.48 12.45
C THR A 279 7.19 -22.89 12.57
N LEU A 280 6.65 -23.52 11.54
CA LEU A 280 5.35 -24.16 11.60
C LEU A 280 5.36 -25.21 12.71
N THR A 281 4.32 -25.25 13.52
CA THR A 281 4.11 -26.34 14.48
C THR A 281 3.61 -27.57 13.74
N ALA A 282 3.81 -28.77 14.30
CA ALA A 282 3.42 -30.03 13.68
C ALA A 282 1.92 -30.14 13.41
N ASP A 283 1.12 -29.26 14.01
CA ASP A 283 -0.35 -29.20 13.88
C ASP A 283 -0.83 -28.18 12.84
N GLU A 284 0.05 -27.39 12.25
CA GLU A 284 -0.22 -26.43 11.17
C GLU A 284 0.22 -26.96 9.81
#